data_08dfecc48b8d0c12de302c36bbb48a4f
#
_entry.id   08dfecc48b8d0c12de302c36bbb48a4f
#
_cell.length_a   1.000
_cell.length_b   1.000
_cell.length_c   1.000
_cell.angle_alpha   90.00
_cell.angle_beta   90.00
_cell.angle_gamma   90.00
#
_symmetry.space_group_name_H-M   'P 1'
#
loop_
_entity.id
_entity.type
_entity.pdbx_description
1 polymer ?
#
loop_
_entity_poly.entity_id
_entity_poly.type
_entity_poly.pdbx_seq_one_letter_code
_entity_poly.pdbx_strand_id
1 'polypeptide(L)'
;MANGILRDLFDHMEWADARVWDVALKTPEARGDETLKWLMLHFHGVQKAFLDAWTNQPFAFPKNYAGTSLEAELASVRDYYPRGRQFLQSLDDARLAAPIVLPWSKWIERAIGRPPGPITLGETIVQVFTHSGHHRAQANSRLRALGAEPPLIDYIGWLWHDRPAPAWPEAVSS
;
A
#
# COMPACT_ATOMS: atom_id res chain seq x y z
N MET A 1 -20.14 -10.45 -6.30
CA MET A 1 -19.01 -10.56 -7.27
C MET A 1 -17.98 -9.45 -7.07
N ALA A 2 -18.35 -8.18 -6.96
CA ALA A 2 -17.39 -7.07 -6.77
C ALA A 2 -16.51 -7.23 -5.51
N ASN A 3 -17.09 -7.63 -4.39
CA ASN A 3 -16.36 -7.83 -3.13
C ASN A 3 -15.31 -8.96 -3.23
N GLY A 4 -15.50 -9.99 -4.04
CA GLY A 4 -14.52 -11.07 -4.25
C GLY A 4 -13.26 -10.56 -4.93
N ILE A 5 -13.38 -9.78 -6.01
CA ILE A 5 -12.22 -9.25 -6.73
C ILE A 5 -11.44 -8.24 -5.88
N LEU A 6 -12.11 -7.44 -5.04
CA LEU A 6 -11.43 -6.51 -4.14
C LEU A 6 -10.62 -7.25 -3.08
N ARG A 7 -11.10 -8.38 -2.56
CA ARG A 7 -10.34 -9.23 -1.64
C ARG A 7 -9.13 -9.88 -2.31
N ASP A 8 -9.30 -10.43 -3.51
CA ASP A 8 -8.19 -10.98 -4.30
C ASP A 8 -7.12 -9.92 -4.58
N LEU A 9 -7.52 -8.70 -4.94
CA LEU A 9 -6.59 -7.59 -5.16
C LEU A 9 -5.87 -7.16 -3.88
N PHE A 10 -6.55 -7.24 -2.73
CA PHE A 10 -5.96 -6.92 -1.44
C PHE A 10 -4.91 -7.98 -1.02
N ASP A 11 -5.24 -9.26 -1.19
CA ASP A 11 -4.33 -10.37 -0.89
C ASP A 11 -3.11 -10.36 -1.82
N HIS A 12 -3.32 -10.07 -3.12
CA HIS A 12 -2.23 -9.82 -4.05
C HIS A 12 -1.37 -8.60 -3.63
N MET A 13 -1.98 -7.52 -3.20
CA MET A 13 -1.25 -6.32 -2.75
C MET A 13 -0.32 -6.66 -1.58
N GLU A 14 -0.81 -7.39 -0.57
CA GLU A 14 0.02 -7.85 0.54
C GLU A 14 1.18 -8.74 0.09
N TRP A 15 0.89 -9.73 -0.76
CA TRP A 15 1.93 -10.60 -1.30
C TRP A 15 3.00 -9.83 -2.07
N ALA A 16 2.59 -8.90 -2.93
CA ALA A 16 3.51 -8.11 -3.73
C ALA A 16 4.36 -7.17 -2.86
N ASP A 17 3.75 -6.54 -1.85
CA ASP A 17 4.45 -5.67 -0.93
C ASP A 17 5.49 -6.46 -0.10
N ALA A 18 5.11 -7.61 0.44
CA ALA A 18 6.04 -8.48 1.18
C ALA A 18 7.28 -8.87 0.34
N ARG A 19 7.11 -9.15 -0.96
CA ARG A 19 8.22 -9.47 -1.87
C ARG A 19 9.15 -8.29 -2.11
N VAL A 20 8.61 -7.10 -2.29
CA VAL A 20 9.43 -5.88 -2.48
C VAL A 20 10.19 -5.55 -1.20
N TRP A 21 9.54 -5.69 -0.03
CA TRP A 21 10.20 -5.52 1.27
C TRP A 21 11.33 -6.51 1.50
N ASP A 22 11.13 -7.77 1.13
CA ASP A 22 12.16 -8.81 1.27
C ASP A 22 13.42 -8.48 0.46
N VAL A 23 13.25 -8.05 -0.80
CA VAL A 23 14.37 -7.62 -1.64
C VAL A 23 15.03 -6.35 -1.10
N ALA A 24 14.25 -5.36 -0.68
CA ALA A 24 14.78 -4.10 -0.14
C ALA A 24 15.64 -4.33 1.12
N LEU A 25 15.18 -5.19 2.03
CA LEU A 25 15.92 -5.48 3.27
C LEU A 25 17.14 -6.40 3.07
N LYS A 26 17.14 -7.22 2.03
CA LYS A 26 18.30 -8.09 1.67
C LYS A 26 19.37 -7.36 0.88
N THR A 27 19.07 -6.20 0.31
CA THR A 27 20.02 -5.41 -0.50
C THR A 27 20.65 -4.33 0.34
N PRO A 28 21.95 -4.40 0.65
CA PRO A 28 22.62 -3.44 1.54
C PRO A 28 22.48 -1.99 1.04
N GLU A 29 22.64 -1.75 -0.26
CA GLU A 29 22.54 -0.44 -0.89
C GLU A 29 21.12 0.14 -0.79
N ALA A 30 20.11 -0.71 -0.73
CA ALA A 30 18.69 -0.32 -0.64
C ALA A 30 18.33 0.17 0.76
N ARG A 31 18.91 -0.40 1.82
CA ARG A 31 18.60 -0.03 3.22
C ARG A 31 18.92 1.44 3.52
N GLY A 32 19.99 1.96 2.95
CA GLY A 32 20.41 3.36 3.13
C GLY A 32 19.87 4.32 2.08
N ASP A 33 19.10 3.85 1.10
CA ASP A 33 18.62 4.68 0.01
C ASP A 33 17.37 5.47 0.38
N GLU A 34 17.53 6.78 0.52
CA GLU A 34 16.45 7.69 0.94
C GLU A 34 15.29 7.75 -0.07
N THR A 35 15.55 7.57 -1.38
CA THR A 35 14.53 7.57 -2.42
C THR A 35 13.65 6.32 -2.32
N LEU A 36 14.27 5.15 -2.19
CA LEU A 36 13.54 3.90 -2.01
C LEU A 36 12.73 3.92 -0.71
N LYS A 37 13.36 4.34 0.38
CA LYS A 37 12.70 4.49 1.68
C LYS A 37 11.47 5.38 1.57
N TRP A 38 11.62 6.56 0.95
CA TRP A 38 10.49 7.46 0.76
C TRP A 38 9.36 6.81 -0.05
N LEU A 39 9.66 6.14 -1.16
CA LEU A 39 8.67 5.47 -2.00
C LEU A 39 7.90 4.41 -1.21
N MET A 40 8.61 3.54 -0.50
CA MET A 40 8.02 2.44 0.26
C MET A 40 7.16 2.97 1.42
N LEU A 41 7.67 3.90 2.21
CA LEU A 41 6.92 4.45 3.34
C LEU A 41 5.77 5.34 2.88
N HIS A 42 5.89 6.01 1.72
CA HIS A 42 4.82 6.82 1.17
C HIS A 42 3.59 5.99 0.80
N PHE A 43 3.75 4.92 0.01
CA PHE A 43 2.55 4.15 -0.38
C PHE A 43 1.92 3.40 0.80
N HIS A 44 2.70 2.94 1.77
CA HIS A 44 2.16 2.38 3.01
C HIS A 44 1.48 3.44 3.89
N GLY A 45 2.03 4.65 3.95
CA GLY A 45 1.38 5.78 4.61
C GLY A 45 0.02 6.09 3.99
N VAL A 46 -0.10 6.01 2.66
CA VAL A 46 -1.38 6.19 1.95
C VAL A 46 -2.34 5.04 2.25
N GLN A 47 -1.89 3.79 2.19
CA GLN A 47 -2.72 2.62 2.58
C GLN A 47 -3.32 2.81 3.98
N LYS A 48 -2.48 3.18 4.95
CA LYS A 48 -2.90 3.43 6.33
C LYS A 48 -3.88 4.58 6.44
N ALA A 49 -3.60 5.72 5.80
CA ALA A 49 -4.46 6.90 5.85
C ALA A 49 -5.87 6.62 5.29
N PHE A 50 -5.97 5.84 4.20
CA PHE A 50 -7.26 5.44 3.68
C PHE A 50 -8.00 4.49 4.63
N LEU A 51 -7.33 3.50 5.22
CA LEU A 51 -7.95 2.62 6.20
C LEU A 51 -8.45 3.40 7.42
N ASP A 52 -7.66 4.34 7.95
CA ASP A 52 -8.06 5.18 9.06
C ASP A 52 -9.29 6.04 8.68
N ALA A 53 -9.34 6.61 7.45
CA ALA A 53 -10.51 7.34 6.95
C ALA A 53 -11.75 6.44 6.81
N TRP A 54 -11.61 5.22 6.28
CA TRP A 54 -12.71 4.26 6.14
C TRP A 54 -13.28 3.80 7.48
N THR A 55 -12.44 3.78 8.51
CA THR A 55 -12.82 3.32 9.87
C THR A 55 -13.06 4.48 10.85
N ASN A 56 -13.13 5.72 10.36
CA ASN A 56 -13.28 6.94 11.16
C ASN A 56 -12.23 7.08 12.27
N GLN A 57 -11.01 6.63 12.03
CA GLN A 57 -9.89 6.82 12.93
C GLN A 57 -9.16 8.12 12.61
N PRO A 58 -8.56 8.77 13.62
CA PRO A 58 -7.64 9.88 13.37
C PRO A 58 -6.48 9.39 12.50
N PHE A 59 -6.15 10.16 11.47
CA PHE A 59 -5.00 9.86 10.62
C PHE A 59 -4.05 11.06 10.59
N ALA A 60 -2.77 10.79 10.35
CA ALA A 60 -1.76 11.80 10.06
C ALA A 60 -0.85 11.29 8.95
N PHE A 61 -0.66 12.12 7.91
CA PHE A 61 0.41 11.86 6.97
C PHE A 61 1.74 12.28 7.62
N PRO A 62 2.74 11.40 7.64
CA PRO A 62 4.07 11.80 8.07
C PRO A 62 4.57 12.97 7.24
N LYS A 63 5.12 14.00 7.89
CA LYS A 63 5.68 15.16 7.18
C LYS A 63 6.95 14.80 6.41
N ASN A 64 7.71 13.90 6.96
CA ASN A 64 8.89 13.29 6.34
C ASN A 64 9.16 11.93 7.00
N TYR A 65 10.09 11.19 6.43
CA TYR A 65 10.54 9.90 6.96
C TYR A 65 12.00 9.98 7.48
N ALA A 66 12.47 11.19 7.79
CA ALA A 66 13.82 11.39 8.30
C ALA A 66 13.98 10.69 9.66
N GLY A 67 15.11 10.02 9.85
CA GLY A 67 15.43 9.32 11.10
C GLY A 67 14.73 7.97 11.30
N THR A 68 13.90 7.52 10.33
CA THR A 68 13.34 6.17 10.36
C THR A 68 14.09 5.25 9.39
N SER A 69 14.10 3.95 9.67
CA SER A 69 14.62 2.92 8.76
C SER A 69 13.49 2.02 8.26
N LEU A 70 13.75 1.29 7.16
CA LEU A 70 12.80 0.30 6.65
C LEU A 70 12.52 -0.78 7.71
N GLU A 71 13.54 -1.24 8.41
CA GLU A 71 13.40 -2.25 9.46
C GLU A 71 12.47 -1.79 10.60
N ALA A 72 12.61 -0.54 11.01
CA ALA A 72 11.78 0.03 12.08
C ALA A 72 10.29 0.11 11.70
N GLU A 73 10.00 0.34 10.42
CA GLU A 73 8.61 0.48 9.94
C GLU A 73 7.96 -0.85 9.55
N LEU A 74 8.73 -1.93 9.39
CA LEU A 74 8.22 -3.22 8.91
C LEU A 74 7.03 -3.75 9.74
N ALA A 75 7.09 -3.63 11.06
CA ALA A 75 6.01 -4.08 11.95
C ALA A 75 4.72 -3.28 11.72
N SER A 76 4.84 -1.96 11.59
CA SER A 76 3.70 -1.05 11.32
C SER A 76 3.07 -1.34 9.95
N VAL A 77 3.88 -1.61 8.94
CA VAL A 77 3.43 -2.00 7.60
C VAL A 77 2.66 -3.31 7.64
N ARG A 78 3.18 -4.32 8.32
CA ARG A 78 2.52 -5.63 8.46
C ARG A 78 1.19 -5.54 9.20
N ASP A 79 1.08 -4.70 10.23
CA ASP A 79 -0.15 -4.52 11.03
C ASP A 79 -1.32 -3.95 10.21
N TYR A 80 -1.05 -3.25 9.14
CA TYR A 80 -2.08 -2.73 8.22
C TYR A 80 -2.94 -3.86 7.63
N TYR A 81 -2.34 -4.99 7.22
CA TYR A 81 -3.02 -6.01 6.43
C TYR A 81 -4.12 -6.78 7.17
N PRO A 82 -3.93 -7.29 8.40
CA PRO A 82 -5.01 -7.93 9.13
C PRO A 82 -6.18 -6.98 9.39
N ARG A 83 -5.91 -5.71 9.68
CA ARG A 83 -6.93 -4.68 9.89
C ARG A 83 -7.70 -4.37 8.59
N GLY A 84 -6.97 -4.17 7.49
CA GLY A 84 -7.57 -3.94 6.17
C GLY A 84 -8.41 -5.14 5.70
N ARG A 85 -7.93 -6.36 5.89
CA ARG A 85 -8.66 -7.59 5.57
C ARG A 85 -9.96 -7.69 6.37
N GLN A 86 -9.90 -7.44 7.69
CA GLN A 86 -11.10 -7.42 8.54
C GLN A 86 -12.11 -6.38 8.05
N PHE A 87 -11.63 -5.18 7.69
CA PHE A 87 -12.50 -4.13 7.14
C PHE A 87 -13.16 -4.59 5.84
N LEU A 88 -12.41 -5.11 4.87
CA LEU A 88 -12.96 -5.58 3.59
C LEU A 88 -13.96 -6.75 3.76
N GLN A 89 -13.75 -7.60 4.76
CA GLN A 89 -14.69 -8.68 5.06
C GLN A 89 -16.04 -8.18 5.59
N SER A 90 -16.06 -7.00 6.21
CA SER A 90 -17.28 -6.38 6.75
C SER A 90 -18.12 -5.64 5.70
N LEU A 91 -17.62 -5.51 4.46
CA LEU A 91 -18.29 -4.73 3.40
C LEU A 91 -19.27 -5.58 2.61
N ASP A 92 -20.40 -4.96 2.28
CA ASP A 92 -21.36 -5.41 1.28
C ASP A 92 -21.42 -4.43 0.09
N ASP A 93 -22.22 -4.76 -0.92
CA ASP A 93 -22.35 -3.94 -2.14
C ASP A 93 -22.94 -2.54 -1.82
N ALA A 94 -23.82 -2.43 -0.81
CA ALA A 94 -24.40 -1.16 -0.40
C ALA A 94 -23.35 -0.24 0.25
N ARG A 95 -22.49 -0.80 1.09
CA ARG A 95 -21.37 -0.06 1.69
C ARG A 95 -20.34 0.35 0.65
N LEU A 96 -20.04 -0.51 -0.32
CA LEU A 96 -19.11 -0.17 -1.42
C LEU A 96 -19.64 0.99 -2.27
N ALA A 97 -20.95 1.07 -2.49
CA ALA A 97 -21.59 2.15 -3.23
C ALA A 97 -21.83 3.43 -2.40
N ALA A 98 -21.63 3.38 -1.08
CA ALA A 98 -21.85 4.53 -0.22
C ALA A 98 -20.86 5.67 -0.51
N PRO A 99 -21.34 6.93 -0.54
CA PRO A 99 -20.48 8.08 -0.72
C PRO A 99 -19.54 8.25 0.48
N ILE A 100 -18.32 8.73 0.20
CA ILE A 100 -17.33 9.05 1.22
C ILE A 100 -16.71 10.42 0.95
N VAL A 101 -16.38 11.14 2.02
CA VAL A 101 -15.60 12.38 1.95
C VAL A 101 -14.23 12.12 2.54
N LEU A 102 -13.17 12.35 1.76
CA LEU A 102 -11.80 12.20 2.24
C LEU A 102 -11.34 13.48 2.94
N PRO A 103 -10.74 13.38 4.13
CA PRO A 103 -10.33 14.56 4.91
C PRO A 103 -9.32 15.48 4.19
N TRP A 104 -8.58 14.93 3.22
CA TRP A 104 -7.58 15.66 2.43
C TRP A 104 -8.08 16.15 1.07
N SER A 105 -9.38 16.10 0.80
CA SER A 105 -9.98 16.52 -0.48
C SER A 105 -9.56 17.93 -0.94
N LYS A 106 -9.37 18.86 -0.02
CA LYS A 106 -8.90 20.23 -0.32
C LYS A 106 -7.49 20.29 -0.94
N TRP A 107 -6.64 19.30 -0.67
CA TRP A 107 -5.32 19.24 -1.32
C TRP A 107 -5.46 18.82 -2.78
N ILE A 108 -6.34 17.87 -3.03
CA ILE A 108 -6.64 17.40 -4.39
C ILE A 108 -7.33 18.53 -5.18
N GLU A 109 -8.26 19.27 -4.57
CA GLU A 109 -8.89 20.43 -5.19
C GLU A 109 -7.86 21.42 -5.76
N ARG A 110 -6.81 21.71 -4.99
CA ARG A 110 -5.71 22.58 -5.45
C ARG A 110 -4.97 22.00 -6.68
N ALA A 111 -4.76 20.70 -6.69
CA ALA A 111 -4.04 20.03 -7.77
C ALA A 111 -4.85 19.95 -9.07
N ILE A 112 -6.17 19.72 -8.98
CA ILE A 112 -7.06 19.59 -10.14
C ILE A 112 -7.73 20.89 -10.55
N GLY A 113 -7.61 21.96 -9.73
CA GLY A 113 -8.14 23.31 -10.03
C GLY A 113 -9.67 23.43 -9.91
N ARG A 114 -10.35 22.47 -9.29
CA ARG A 114 -11.81 22.49 -9.04
C ARG A 114 -12.15 21.60 -7.83
N PRO A 115 -13.33 21.82 -7.19
CA PRO A 115 -13.80 20.91 -6.13
C PRO A 115 -13.87 19.46 -6.62
N PRO A 116 -13.41 18.49 -5.81
CA PRO A 116 -13.59 17.08 -6.10
C PRO A 116 -15.07 16.72 -6.22
N GLY A 117 -15.41 15.90 -7.24
CA GLY A 117 -16.74 15.32 -7.34
C GLY A 117 -17.02 14.28 -6.25
N PRO A 118 -18.28 13.81 -6.17
CA PRO A 118 -18.62 12.72 -5.26
C PRO A 118 -17.89 11.44 -5.65
N ILE A 119 -17.46 10.69 -4.65
CA ILE A 119 -16.79 9.39 -4.80
C ILE A 119 -17.41 8.40 -3.83
N THR A 120 -17.31 7.12 -4.15
CA THR A 120 -17.78 6.01 -3.32
C THR A 120 -16.64 5.37 -2.53
N LEU A 121 -16.99 4.63 -1.48
CA LEU A 121 -16.02 3.83 -0.72
C LEU A 121 -15.28 2.84 -1.65
N GLY A 122 -15.99 2.15 -2.52
CA GLY A 122 -15.39 1.19 -3.46
C GLY A 122 -14.35 1.83 -4.38
N GLU A 123 -14.62 3.03 -4.90
CA GLU A 123 -13.66 3.78 -5.73
C GLU A 123 -12.40 4.16 -4.94
N THR A 124 -12.52 4.49 -3.65
CA THR A 124 -11.36 4.77 -2.81
C THR A 124 -10.54 3.53 -2.49
N ILE A 125 -11.15 2.35 -2.42
CA ILE A 125 -10.43 1.08 -2.28
C ILE A 125 -9.63 0.79 -3.56
N VAL A 126 -10.22 0.98 -4.74
CA VAL A 126 -9.50 0.87 -6.03
C VAL A 126 -8.35 1.87 -6.11
N GLN A 127 -8.55 3.11 -5.62
CA GLN A 127 -7.47 4.09 -5.54
C GLN A 127 -6.27 3.57 -4.76
N VAL A 128 -6.48 2.90 -3.62
CA VAL A 128 -5.37 2.35 -2.81
C VAL A 128 -4.61 1.29 -3.61
N PHE A 129 -5.29 0.40 -4.31
CA PHE A 129 -4.62 -0.63 -5.13
C PHE A 129 -3.80 -0.04 -6.28
N THR A 130 -4.38 0.92 -7.01
CA THR A 130 -3.70 1.56 -8.14
C THR A 130 -2.53 2.42 -7.70
N HIS A 131 -2.67 3.18 -6.61
CA HIS A 131 -1.62 3.99 -6.02
C HIS A 131 -0.46 3.15 -5.50
N SER A 132 -0.76 2.06 -4.76
CA SER A 132 0.25 1.13 -4.28
C SER A 132 0.99 0.46 -5.44
N GLY A 133 0.28 0.04 -6.49
CA GLY A 133 0.87 -0.52 -7.70
C GLY A 133 1.81 0.46 -8.41
N HIS A 134 1.41 1.73 -8.53
CA HIS A 134 2.23 2.78 -9.13
C HIS A 134 3.56 2.98 -8.38
N HIS A 135 3.50 3.20 -7.07
CA HIS A 135 4.71 3.44 -6.28
C HIS A 135 5.55 2.18 -6.10
N ARG A 136 4.95 1.00 -6.07
CA ARG A 136 5.65 -0.27 -6.06
C ARG A 136 6.48 -0.49 -7.34
N ALA A 137 5.93 -0.10 -8.50
CA ALA A 137 6.69 -0.11 -9.75
C ALA A 137 7.89 0.86 -9.71
N GLN A 138 7.72 2.04 -9.12
CA GLN A 138 8.83 2.98 -8.91
C GLN A 138 9.87 2.40 -7.94
N ALA A 139 9.46 1.77 -6.83
CA ALA A 139 10.35 1.10 -5.89
C ALA A 139 11.14 -0.03 -6.58
N ASN A 140 10.51 -0.86 -7.42
CA ASN A 140 11.18 -1.88 -8.20
C ASN A 140 12.21 -1.30 -9.20
N SER A 141 11.88 -0.19 -9.84
CA SER A 141 12.82 0.53 -10.71
C SER A 141 14.03 1.04 -9.91
N ARG A 142 13.80 1.55 -8.70
CA ARG A 142 14.90 2.00 -7.83
C ARG A 142 15.74 0.84 -7.32
N LEU A 143 15.15 -0.27 -6.92
CA LEU A 143 15.87 -1.50 -6.53
C LEU A 143 16.80 -1.97 -7.66
N ARG A 144 16.31 -1.99 -8.92
CA ARG A 144 17.16 -2.33 -10.06
C ARG A 144 18.33 -1.37 -10.23
N ALA A 145 18.11 -0.07 -10.05
CA ALA A 145 19.18 0.93 -10.12
C ALA A 145 20.22 0.78 -9.00
N LEU A 146 19.86 0.14 -7.89
CA LEU A 146 20.73 -0.19 -6.76
C LEU A 146 21.39 -1.57 -6.90
N GLY A 147 21.24 -2.23 -8.06
CA GLY A 147 21.85 -3.53 -8.34
C GLY A 147 21.08 -4.74 -7.85
N ALA A 148 19.89 -4.56 -7.30
CA ALA A 148 19.02 -5.66 -6.93
C ALA A 148 18.23 -6.20 -8.11
N GLU A 149 17.81 -7.48 -8.04
CA GLU A 149 16.84 -8.07 -8.97
C GLU A 149 15.42 -7.89 -8.38
N PRO A 150 14.58 -7.00 -8.95
CA PRO A 150 13.23 -6.79 -8.45
C PRO A 150 12.37 -8.04 -8.60
N PRO A 151 11.48 -8.32 -7.63
CA PRO A 151 10.63 -9.50 -7.70
C PRO A 151 9.56 -9.37 -8.79
N LEU A 152 9.16 -10.51 -9.37
CA LEU A 152 7.92 -10.58 -10.15
C LEU A 152 6.73 -10.39 -9.23
N ILE A 153 5.89 -9.38 -9.50
CA ILE A 153 4.76 -8.98 -8.68
C ILE A 153 3.45 -8.78 -9.47
N ASP A 154 3.41 -9.29 -10.70
CA ASP A 154 2.23 -9.19 -11.54
C ASP A 154 1.06 -10.00 -10.96
N TYR A 155 -0.14 -9.42 -11.03
CA TYR A 155 -1.36 -10.06 -10.57
C TYR A 155 -1.63 -11.40 -11.28
N ILE A 156 -1.43 -11.45 -12.59
CA ILE A 156 -1.60 -12.69 -13.35
C ILE A 156 -0.57 -13.75 -12.94
N GLY A 157 0.66 -13.35 -12.62
CA GLY A 157 1.68 -14.23 -12.09
C GLY A 157 1.29 -14.83 -10.74
N TRP A 158 0.73 -14.01 -9.85
CA TRP A 158 0.22 -14.47 -8.55
C TRP A 158 -0.94 -15.46 -8.71
N LEU A 159 -1.87 -15.22 -9.64
CA LEU A 159 -2.96 -16.15 -9.95
C LEU A 159 -2.44 -17.50 -10.46
N TRP A 160 -1.47 -17.49 -11.38
CA TRP A 160 -0.89 -18.71 -11.96
C TRP A 160 0.00 -19.47 -10.97
N HIS A 161 0.42 -18.85 -9.89
CA HIS A 161 1.12 -19.47 -8.78
C HIS A 161 0.17 -19.91 -7.64
N ASP A 162 -1.10 -20.12 -7.93
CA ASP A 162 -2.11 -20.58 -6.96
C ASP A 162 -2.28 -19.63 -5.75
N ARG A 163 -2.13 -18.31 -5.98
CA ARG A 163 -2.30 -17.28 -4.96
C ARG A 163 -1.47 -17.52 -3.69
N PRO A 164 -0.14 -17.54 -3.78
CA PRO A 164 0.70 -17.80 -2.62
C PRO A 164 0.48 -16.77 -1.52
N ALA A 165 0.54 -17.22 -0.28
CA ALA A 165 0.47 -16.35 0.89
C ALA A 165 1.66 -15.39 0.93
N PRO A 166 1.50 -14.20 1.54
CA PRO A 166 2.60 -13.26 1.72
C PRO A 166 3.68 -13.85 2.65
N ALA A 167 4.93 -13.78 2.23
CA ALA A 167 6.09 -14.16 3.03
C ALA A 167 6.84 -12.89 3.43
N TRP A 168 6.45 -12.29 4.54
CA TRP A 168 7.12 -11.11 5.07
C TRP A 168 8.52 -11.45 5.58
N PRO A 169 9.51 -10.58 5.34
CA PRO A 169 10.83 -10.76 5.95
C PRO A 169 10.73 -10.71 7.47
N GLU A 170 11.60 -11.45 8.13
CA GLU A 170 11.77 -11.31 9.58
C GLU A 170 12.45 -9.98 9.89
N ALA A 171 12.04 -9.36 11.00
CA ALA A 171 12.75 -8.18 11.48
C ALA A 171 14.20 -8.58 11.78
N VAL A 172 15.16 -7.98 11.08
CA VAL A 172 16.57 -8.21 11.37
C VAL A 172 16.82 -7.65 12.76
N SER A 173 17.06 -8.55 13.73
CA SER A 173 17.49 -8.15 15.07
C SER A 173 18.85 -7.45 14.92
N SER A 174 18.88 -6.16 15.22
CA SER A 174 20.09 -5.33 15.28
C SER A 174 20.95 -5.70 16.48
#